data_4d7b82aa5d7da6a2931b4b83699ca11f
#
_entry.id   4d7b82aa5d7da6a2931b4b83699ca11f
#
_cell.length_a   1.000
_cell.length_b   1.000
_cell.length_c   1.000
_cell.angle_alpha   90.00
_cell.angle_beta   90.00
_cell.angle_gamma   90.00
#
_symmetry.space_group_name_H-M   'P 1'
#
loop_
_entity.id
_entity.type
_entity.pdbx_description
1 polymer ?
#
loop_
_entity_poly.entity_id
_entity_poly.type
_entity_poly.pdbx_seq_one_letter_code
_entity_poly.pdbx_strand_id
1 'polypeptide(L)'
;MGETSEGWTLEARVEGVQLVETERLVTRPDPEAVVLGADDVPDMLALVERSRPGPFEARTYQLGRYVGFRDDAGRLVAMAGERLQPAGWTEISAVTTDPDHRGRGLASSLVRDVAFHVQERGDRAFLHAAAENVGAIGVYERLGFTLRRRTSFGSLLAPA
;
A
#
# COMPACT_ATOMS: atom_id res chain seq x y z
N MET A 1 -24.51 5.24 -8.55
CA MET A 1 -24.66 4.04 -7.70
C MET A 1 -24.62 2.89 -8.68
N GLY A 2 -23.47 2.19 -8.80
CA GLY A 2 -23.38 1.03 -9.70
C GLY A 2 -24.24 -0.10 -9.14
N GLU A 3 -25.11 -0.63 -9.96
CA GLU A 3 -25.87 -1.84 -9.63
C GLU A 3 -24.89 -2.99 -9.45
N THR A 4 -24.98 -3.73 -8.36
CA THR A 4 -24.30 -5.01 -8.20
C THR A 4 -24.84 -5.97 -9.25
N SER A 5 -23.98 -6.70 -9.94
CA SER A 5 -24.41 -7.75 -10.86
C SER A 5 -25.34 -8.73 -10.14
N GLU A 6 -26.30 -9.28 -10.88
CA GLU A 6 -27.32 -10.19 -10.34
C GLU A 6 -26.63 -11.34 -9.56
N GLY A 7 -27.07 -11.58 -8.32
CA GLY A 7 -26.52 -12.61 -7.44
C GLY A 7 -25.30 -12.23 -6.59
N TRP A 8 -24.69 -11.06 -6.82
CA TRP A 8 -23.57 -10.58 -5.99
C TRP A 8 -24.08 -9.85 -4.75
N THR A 9 -23.48 -10.12 -3.60
CA THR A 9 -23.84 -9.48 -2.33
C THR A 9 -22.71 -8.55 -1.87
N LEU A 10 -23.03 -7.29 -1.57
CA LEU A 10 -22.09 -6.36 -0.95
C LEU A 10 -21.86 -6.77 0.50
N GLU A 11 -20.63 -7.18 0.83
CA GLU A 11 -20.24 -7.61 2.17
C GLU A 11 -19.75 -6.44 3.01
N ALA A 12 -18.95 -5.56 2.42
CA ALA A 12 -18.41 -4.40 3.13
C ALA A 12 -18.23 -3.21 2.18
N ARG A 13 -18.30 -2.01 2.75
CA ARG A 13 -18.00 -0.75 2.06
C ARG A 13 -17.22 0.17 2.99
N VAL A 14 -16.13 0.75 2.48
CA VAL A 14 -15.30 1.71 3.18
C VAL A 14 -15.12 2.95 2.31
N GLU A 15 -15.40 4.11 2.86
CA GLU A 15 -15.09 5.37 2.20
C GLU A 15 -13.58 5.60 2.20
N GLY A 16 -13.07 6.04 1.06
CA GLY A 16 -11.64 6.21 0.84
C GLY A 16 -11.29 7.46 0.07
N VAL A 17 -9.99 7.67 -0.05
CA VAL A 17 -9.40 8.73 -0.85
C VAL A 17 -8.35 8.14 -1.79
N GLN A 18 -8.24 8.72 -2.98
CA GLN A 18 -7.15 8.47 -3.91
C GLN A 18 -6.23 9.68 -3.93
N LEU A 19 -4.95 9.43 -3.69
CA LEU A 19 -3.90 10.44 -3.78
C LEU A 19 -2.96 10.11 -4.93
N VAL A 20 -2.43 11.15 -5.58
CA VAL A 20 -1.49 11.03 -6.70
C VAL A 20 -0.22 11.82 -6.41
N GLU A 21 0.89 11.35 -6.94
CA GLU A 21 2.16 12.05 -6.82
C GLU A 21 2.12 13.43 -7.47
N THR A 22 2.91 14.33 -6.92
CA THR A 22 3.20 15.67 -7.48
C THR A 22 4.70 15.84 -7.64
N GLU A 23 5.12 16.94 -8.27
CA GLU A 23 6.54 17.31 -8.38
C GLU A 23 7.25 17.50 -7.02
N ARG A 24 6.50 17.60 -5.93
CA ARG A 24 7.05 17.69 -4.57
C ARG A 24 7.52 16.33 -4.01
N LEU A 25 7.11 15.22 -4.63
CA LEU A 25 7.53 13.90 -4.17
C LEU A 25 9.00 13.69 -4.50
N VAL A 26 9.83 13.62 -3.47
CA VAL A 26 11.24 13.27 -3.58
C VAL A 26 11.37 11.76 -3.38
N THR A 27 11.68 11.05 -4.46
CA THR A 27 11.89 9.61 -4.45
C THR A 27 13.35 9.25 -4.32
N ARG A 28 13.64 8.13 -3.71
CA ARG A 28 14.99 7.58 -3.58
C ARG A 28 14.90 6.10 -3.20
N PRO A 29 15.84 5.26 -3.68
CA PRO A 29 15.95 3.89 -3.18
C PRO A 29 16.46 3.92 -1.73
N ASP A 30 16.03 2.95 -0.94
CA ASP A 30 16.54 2.76 0.42
C ASP A 30 17.43 1.50 0.44
N PRO A 31 18.74 1.63 0.74
CA PRO A 31 19.66 0.51 0.71
C PRO A 31 19.39 -0.55 1.79
N GLU A 32 18.64 -0.21 2.83
CA GLU A 32 18.26 -1.14 3.90
C GLU A 32 16.92 -1.86 3.60
N ALA A 33 16.17 -1.39 2.61
CA ALA A 33 14.94 -2.04 2.19
C ALA A 33 15.25 -3.35 1.46
N VAL A 34 14.67 -4.44 1.94
CA VAL A 34 14.81 -5.76 1.32
C VAL A 34 13.63 -6.04 0.39
N VAL A 35 13.90 -6.62 -0.77
CA VAL A 35 12.83 -7.10 -1.67
C VAL A 35 12.21 -8.35 -1.06
N LEU A 36 10.88 -8.37 -0.97
CA LEU A 36 10.10 -9.47 -0.40
C LEU A 36 9.55 -10.36 -1.51
N GLY A 37 9.66 -11.66 -1.31
CA GLY A 37 9.22 -12.67 -2.27
C GLY A 37 8.38 -13.79 -1.63
N ALA A 38 8.28 -14.92 -2.31
CA ALA A 38 7.48 -16.06 -1.87
C ALA A 38 7.87 -16.58 -0.47
N ASP A 39 9.16 -16.60 -0.17
CA ASP A 39 9.66 -17.11 1.11
C ASP A 39 9.35 -16.18 2.28
N ASP A 40 9.04 -14.89 2.00
CA ASP A 40 8.70 -13.89 3.01
C ASP A 40 7.20 -13.84 3.33
N VAL A 41 6.36 -14.58 2.60
CA VAL A 41 4.89 -14.53 2.78
C VAL A 41 4.45 -14.80 4.21
N PRO A 42 5.00 -15.78 4.96
CA PRO A 42 4.64 -15.98 6.36
C PRO A 42 4.89 -14.74 7.22
N ASP A 43 6.02 -14.05 7.02
CA ASP A 43 6.37 -12.83 7.74
C ASP A 43 5.46 -11.65 7.35
N MET A 44 5.11 -11.55 6.06
CA MET A 44 4.19 -10.52 5.55
C MET A 44 2.79 -10.70 6.18
N LEU A 45 2.26 -11.92 6.20
CA LEU A 45 0.97 -12.22 6.83
C LEU A 45 0.99 -11.95 8.33
N ALA A 46 2.06 -12.33 9.03
CA ALA A 46 2.23 -12.05 10.46
C ALA A 46 2.28 -10.53 10.74
N LEU A 47 2.93 -9.73 9.87
CA LEU A 47 2.92 -8.27 9.99
C LEU A 47 1.52 -7.70 9.76
N VAL A 48 0.79 -8.18 8.75
CA VAL A 48 -0.60 -7.78 8.47
C VAL A 48 -1.52 -8.06 9.65
N GLU A 49 -1.41 -9.22 10.27
CA GLU A 49 -2.19 -9.58 11.45
C GLU A 49 -1.98 -8.60 12.61
N ARG A 50 -0.72 -8.19 12.86
CA ARG A 50 -0.39 -7.24 13.93
C ARG A 50 -0.80 -5.79 13.63
N SER A 51 -0.71 -5.38 12.38
CA SER A 51 -0.84 -3.97 11.97
C SER A 51 -2.16 -3.63 11.29
N ARG A 52 -2.87 -4.61 10.74
CA ARG A 52 -4.19 -4.53 10.09
C ARG A 52 -4.30 -3.40 9.04
N PRO A 53 -3.46 -3.41 7.99
CA PRO A 53 -3.42 -2.34 6.99
C PRO A 53 -4.60 -2.35 6.01
N GLY A 54 -5.37 -3.42 5.97
CA GLY A 54 -6.41 -3.72 4.98
C GLY A 54 -6.22 -5.11 4.37
N PRO A 55 -6.98 -5.47 3.34
CA PRO A 55 -6.91 -6.80 2.74
C PRO A 55 -5.52 -7.12 2.20
N PHE A 56 -4.96 -8.24 2.64
CA PHE A 56 -3.71 -8.80 2.17
C PHE A 56 -3.75 -10.31 2.31
N GLU A 57 -3.48 -11.02 1.21
CA GLU A 57 -3.55 -12.47 1.11
C GLU A 57 -2.19 -13.05 0.70
N ALA A 58 -2.02 -14.36 0.84
CA ALA A 58 -0.76 -15.05 0.57
C ALA A 58 -0.19 -14.83 -0.86
N ARG A 59 -1.05 -14.51 -1.83
CA ARG A 59 -0.64 -14.25 -3.21
C ARG A 59 -0.58 -12.77 -3.58
N THR A 60 -0.90 -11.86 -2.67
CA THR A 60 -0.93 -10.41 -2.93
C THR A 60 0.42 -9.89 -3.39
N TYR A 61 1.54 -10.43 -2.88
CA TYR A 61 2.89 -10.04 -3.30
C TYR A 61 3.17 -10.24 -4.80
N GLN A 62 2.40 -11.09 -5.48
CA GLN A 62 2.55 -11.35 -6.92
C GLN A 62 2.02 -10.20 -7.80
N LEU A 63 1.34 -9.21 -7.22
CA LEU A 63 0.79 -8.07 -7.95
C LEU A 63 1.86 -7.05 -8.38
N GLY A 64 3.05 -7.07 -7.76
CA GLY A 64 4.14 -6.19 -8.10
C GLY A 64 5.32 -6.32 -7.15
N ARG A 65 6.20 -5.30 -7.14
CA ARG A 65 7.36 -5.28 -6.26
C ARG A 65 6.94 -4.96 -4.82
N TYR A 66 7.35 -5.81 -3.88
CA TYR A 66 7.18 -5.62 -2.44
C TYR A 66 8.53 -5.43 -1.76
N VAL A 67 8.60 -4.51 -0.82
CA VAL A 67 9.81 -4.21 -0.04
C VAL A 67 9.47 -4.07 1.42
N GLY A 68 10.45 -4.31 2.28
CA GLY A 68 10.26 -4.18 3.72
C GLY A 68 11.54 -3.93 4.49
N PHE A 69 11.37 -3.62 5.76
CA PHE A 69 12.44 -3.54 6.75
C PHE A 69 12.33 -4.67 7.76
N ARG A 70 13.49 -5.21 8.14
CA ARG A 70 13.60 -6.19 9.21
C ARG A 70 14.32 -5.57 10.42
N ASP A 71 13.92 -5.98 11.62
CA ASP A 71 14.66 -5.62 12.85
C ASP A 71 15.92 -6.49 13.02
N ASP A 72 16.70 -6.21 14.07
CA ASP A 72 17.94 -6.94 14.38
C ASP A 72 17.71 -8.43 14.65
N ALA A 73 16.49 -8.84 14.99
CA ALA A 73 16.09 -10.23 15.15
C ALA A 73 15.62 -10.87 13.82
N GLY A 74 15.65 -10.14 12.70
CA GLY A 74 15.22 -10.61 11.39
C GLY A 74 13.72 -10.57 11.17
N ARG A 75 12.92 -10.04 12.11
CA ARG A 75 11.46 -9.95 12.00
C ARG A 75 11.06 -8.81 11.06
N LEU A 76 10.13 -9.06 10.15
CA LEU A 76 9.58 -8.02 9.28
C LEU A 76 8.75 -7.03 10.10
N VAL A 77 9.14 -5.75 10.07
CA VAL A 77 8.53 -4.68 10.89
C VAL A 77 7.85 -3.58 10.10
N ALA A 78 8.12 -3.50 8.81
CA ALA A 78 7.42 -2.60 7.89
C ALA A 78 7.46 -3.17 6.48
N MET A 79 6.44 -2.90 5.68
CA MET A 79 6.43 -3.22 4.25
C MET A 79 5.62 -2.20 3.45
N ALA A 80 5.87 -2.17 2.16
CA ALA A 80 5.07 -1.51 1.14
C ALA A 80 5.22 -2.28 -0.17
N GLY A 81 4.26 -2.15 -1.07
CA GLY A 81 4.33 -2.83 -2.35
C GLY A 81 3.45 -2.20 -3.41
N GLU A 82 3.36 -2.85 -4.55
CA GLU A 82 2.58 -2.42 -5.71
C GLU A 82 1.33 -3.30 -5.85
N ARG A 83 0.24 -2.73 -6.35
CA ARG A 83 -1.01 -3.48 -6.55
C ARG A 83 -1.59 -3.28 -7.95
N LEU A 84 -2.21 -2.14 -8.22
CA LEU A 84 -2.84 -1.85 -9.50
C LEU A 84 -1.86 -1.13 -10.43
N GLN A 85 -1.84 -1.55 -11.71
CA GLN A 85 -0.93 -0.99 -12.72
C GLN A 85 -1.71 -0.58 -13.98
N PRO A 86 -2.60 0.42 -13.90
CA PRO A 86 -3.22 1.00 -15.09
C PRO A 86 -2.16 1.75 -15.91
N ALA A 87 -2.40 1.90 -17.23
CA ALA A 87 -1.44 2.50 -18.14
C ALA A 87 -0.86 3.84 -17.63
N GLY A 88 0.46 3.91 -17.49
CA GLY A 88 1.22 5.06 -17.02
C GLY A 88 1.16 5.32 -15.50
N TRP A 89 0.57 4.41 -14.73
CA TRP A 89 0.42 4.55 -13.29
C TRP A 89 0.64 3.24 -12.55
N THR A 90 1.22 3.30 -11.37
CA THR A 90 1.34 2.16 -10.45
C THR A 90 0.87 2.55 -9.06
N GLU A 91 0.00 1.73 -8.46
CA GLU A 91 -0.50 1.94 -7.10
C GLU A 91 0.50 1.43 -6.07
N ILE A 92 0.87 2.31 -5.12
CA ILE A 92 1.57 1.92 -3.90
C ILE A 92 0.50 1.45 -2.90
N SER A 93 0.66 0.26 -2.38
CA SER A 93 -0.30 -0.41 -1.51
C SER A 93 0.37 -1.16 -0.37
N ALA A 94 -0.43 -1.73 0.53
CA ALA A 94 0.03 -2.51 1.69
C ALA A 94 1.08 -1.79 2.55
N VAL A 95 1.06 -0.46 2.56
CA VAL A 95 1.95 0.35 3.39
C VAL A 95 1.58 0.14 4.84
N THR A 96 2.46 -0.51 5.59
CA THR A 96 2.20 -0.84 6.99
C THR A 96 3.48 -0.90 7.81
N THR A 97 3.35 -0.58 9.10
CA THR A 97 4.42 -0.65 10.08
C THR A 97 3.89 -1.32 11.35
N ASP A 98 4.67 -2.25 11.87
CA ASP A 98 4.42 -2.88 13.17
C ASP A 98 4.17 -1.80 14.24
N PRO A 99 3.13 -1.92 15.07
CA PRO A 99 2.80 -0.91 16.09
C PRO A 99 3.98 -0.46 16.95
N ASP A 100 4.86 -1.39 17.33
CA ASP A 100 6.01 -1.11 18.18
C ASP A 100 7.16 -0.37 17.46
N HIS A 101 7.07 -0.27 16.12
CA HIS A 101 8.09 0.36 15.28
C HIS A 101 7.60 1.64 14.59
N ARG A 102 6.42 2.12 14.93
CA ARG A 102 5.85 3.38 14.39
C ARG A 102 6.64 4.61 14.84
N GLY A 103 6.46 5.72 14.13
CA GLY A 103 7.11 6.99 14.46
C GLY A 103 8.59 7.07 14.09
N ARG A 104 9.13 6.08 13.37
CA ARG A 104 10.53 6.03 12.93
C ARG A 104 10.74 6.38 11.45
N GLY A 105 9.69 6.76 10.75
CA GLY A 105 9.75 7.12 9.32
C GLY A 105 9.85 5.94 8.35
N LEU A 106 9.66 4.68 8.82
CA LEU A 106 9.82 3.48 8.01
C LEU A 106 8.85 3.46 6.82
N ALA A 107 7.57 3.76 7.05
CA ALA A 107 6.56 3.83 5.97
C ALA A 107 6.94 4.89 4.94
N SER A 108 7.38 6.06 5.37
CA SER A 108 7.81 7.14 4.47
C SER A 108 8.99 6.74 3.61
N SER A 109 9.96 6.02 4.18
CA SER A 109 11.12 5.53 3.42
C SER A 109 10.72 4.49 2.39
N LEU A 110 9.89 3.52 2.77
CA LEU A 110 9.40 2.48 1.84
C LEU A 110 8.55 3.07 0.72
N VAL A 111 7.68 4.05 1.00
CA VAL A 111 6.89 4.73 -0.05
C VAL A 111 7.80 5.44 -1.05
N ARG A 112 8.88 6.09 -0.58
CA ARG A 112 9.87 6.73 -1.47
C ARG A 112 10.63 5.71 -2.31
N ASP A 113 10.98 4.57 -1.74
CA ASP A 113 11.67 3.47 -2.46
C ASP A 113 10.76 2.88 -3.54
N VAL A 114 9.52 2.55 -3.21
CA VAL A 114 8.56 2.01 -4.20
C VAL A 114 8.31 3.04 -5.31
N ALA A 115 8.04 4.31 -4.94
CA ALA A 115 7.81 5.37 -5.92
C ALA A 115 9.04 5.60 -6.83
N PHE A 116 10.26 5.49 -6.30
CA PHE A 116 11.48 5.57 -7.09
C PHE A 116 11.48 4.51 -8.21
N HIS A 117 11.23 3.25 -7.87
CA HIS A 117 11.20 2.16 -8.85
C HIS A 117 10.02 2.25 -9.81
N VAL A 118 8.89 2.81 -9.39
CA VAL A 118 7.75 3.13 -10.26
C VAL A 118 8.17 4.16 -11.31
N GLN A 119 8.81 5.25 -10.91
CA GLN A 119 9.27 6.32 -11.80
C GLN A 119 10.38 5.86 -12.75
N GLU A 120 11.31 5.00 -12.30
CA GLU A 120 12.34 4.40 -13.14
C GLU A 120 11.77 3.61 -14.33
N ARG A 121 10.56 3.06 -14.18
CA ARG A 121 9.85 2.38 -15.28
C ARG A 121 9.03 3.32 -16.17
N GLY A 122 9.01 4.62 -15.86
CA GLY A 122 8.25 5.63 -16.60
C GLY A 122 6.80 5.79 -16.15
N ASP A 123 6.39 5.12 -15.07
CA ASP A 123 5.06 5.26 -14.46
C ASP A 123 5.04 6.37 -13.41
N ARG A 124 3.84 6.81 -13.07
CA ARG A 124 3.56 7.71 -11.94
C ARG A 124 2.94 6.94 -10.78
N ALA A 125 3.25 7.35 -9.56
CA ALA A 125 2.73 6.70 -8.38
C ALA A 125 1.39 7.30 -7.92
N PHE A 126 0.48 6.43 -7.49
CA PHE A 126 -0.72 6.82 -6.76
C PHE A 126 -0.96 5.85 -5.60
N LEU A 127 -1.85 6.20 -4.70
CA LEU A 127 -2.22 5.34 -3.58
C LEU A 127 -3.64 5.64 -3.09
N HIS A 128 -4.15 4.73 -2.31
CA HIS A 128 -5.44 4.88 -1.65
C HIS A 128 -5.27 4.78 -0.12
N ALA A 129 -6.16 5.42 0.59
CA ALA A 129 -6.29 5.28 2.04
C ALA A 129 -7.77 5.31 2.43
N ALA A 130 -8.11 4.69 3.56
CA ALA A 130 -9.43 4.90 4.16
C ALA A 130 -9.57 6.39 4.53
N ALA A 131 -10.75 6.98 4.27
CA ALA A 131 -10.97 8.42 4.49
C ALA A 131 -10.81 8.84 5.96
N GLU A 132 -11.02 7.91 6.88
CA GLU A 132 -10.85 8.09 8.32
C GLU A 132 -9.38 7.98 8.78
N ASN A 133 -8.50 7.42 7.95
CA ASN A 133 -7.07 7.27 8.27
C ASN A 133 -6.29 8.57 8.02
N VAL A 134 -6.64 9.60 8.80
CA VAL A 134 -6.03 10.93 8.69
C VAL A 134 -4.52 10.92 8.93
N GLY A 135 -4.04 9.97 9.74
CA GLY A 135 -2.61 9.79 10.00
C GLY A 135 -1.84 9.40 8.74
N ALA A 136 -2.29 8.37 8.02
CA ALA A 136 -1.69 7.95 6.76
C ALA A 136 -1.82 9.02 5.68
N ILE A 137 -2.99 9.65 5.53
CA ILE A 137 -3.22 10.74 4.57
C ILE A 137 -2.21 11.86 4.81
N GLY A 138 -2.04 12.29 6.07
CA GLY A 138 -1.07 13.34 6.43
C GLY A 138 0.38 12.94 6.12
N VAL A 139 0.75 11.66 6.27
CA VAL A 139 2.08 11.16 5.85
C VAL A 139 2.24 11.31 4.33
N TYR A 140 1.27 10.88 3.55
CA TYR A 140 1.33 10.93 2.08
C TYR A 140 1.36 12.37 1.56
N GLU A 141 0.58 13.27 2.13
CA GLU A 141 0.60 14.70 1.77
C GLU A 141 1.96 15.35 2.06
N ARG A 142 2.57 15.04 3.20
CA ARG A 142 3.93 15.51 3.51
C ARG A 142 5.00 14.93 2.59
N LEU A 143 4.80 13.73 2.08
CA LEU A 143 5.69 13.12 1.08
C LEU A 143 5.59 13.78 -0.30
N GLY A 144 4.49 14.45 -0.60
CA GLY A 144 4.28 15.14 -1.88
C GLY A 144 3.16 14.54 -2.73
N PHE A 145 2.32 13.69 -2.15
CA PHE A 145 1.06 13.30 -2.78
C PHE A 145 -0.02 14.35 -2.56
N THR A 146 -1.02 14.38 -3.41
CA THR A 146 -2.18 15.25 -3.28
C THR A 146 -3.47 14.48 -3.50
N LEU A 147 -4.53 14.89 -2.82
CA LEU A 147 -5.85 14.32 -3.01
C LEU A 147 -6.32 14.54 -4.45
N ARG A 148 -6.62 13.46 -5.16
CA ARG A 148 -7.23 13.50 -6.48
C ARG A 148 -8.75 13.41 -6.41
N ARG A 149 -9.27 12.46 -5.64
CA ARG A 149 -10.72 12.27 -5.47
C ARG A 149 -11.06 11.44 -4.24
N ARG A 150 -12.31 11.56 -3.80
CA ARG A 150 -12.93 10.62 -2.88
C ARG A 150 -13.38 9.39 -3.67
N THR A 151 -13.33 8.24 -3.04
CA THR A 151 -13.72 6.95 -3.61
C THR A 151 -14.36 6.08 -2.54
N SER A 152 -14.87 4.93 -2.91
CA SER A 152 -15.27 3.90 -1.96
C SER A 152 -14.73 2.54 -2.39
N PHE A 153 -14.35 1.74 -1.42
CA PHE A 153 -13.93 0.36 -1.61
C PHE A 153 -15.06 -0.54 -1.15
N GLY A 154 -15.29 -1.63 -1.85
CA GLY A 154 -16.27 -2.62 -1.45
C GLY A 154 -15.76 -4.03 -1.74
N SER A 155 -16.10 -4.97 -0.87
CA SER A 155 -16.01 -6.39 -1.14
C SER A 155 -17.36 -6.94 -1.53
N LEU A 156 -17.38 -7.77 -2.57
CA LEU A 156 -18.56 -8.43 -3.09
C LEU A 156 -18.37 -9.94 -2.95
N LEU A 157 -19.37 -10.61 -2.41
CA LEU A 157 -19.46 -12.05 -2.44
C LEU A 157 -20.05 -12.51 -3.76
N ALA A 158 -19.37 -13.42 -4.43
CA ALA A 158 -19.89 -14.06 -5.65
C ALA A 158 -21.12 -14.93 -5.32
N PRO A 159 -22.06 -15.09 -6.26
CA PRO A 159 -23.13 -16.06 -6.10
C PRO A 159 -22.56 -17.46 -5.99
N ALA A 160 -23.25 -18.32 -5.20
CA ALA A 160 -22.86 -19.71 -4.97
C ALA A 160 -23.05 -20.56 -6.24
#